data_52a4b67c4f7b66dd769bdf8db257bb22
#
_entry.id   52a4b67c4f7b66dd769bdf8db257bb22
#
_cell.length_a   1.000
_cell.length_b   1.000
_cell.length_c   1.000
_cell.angle_alpha   90.00
_cell.angle_beta   90.00
_cell.angle_gamma   90.00
#
_symmetry.space_group_name_H-M   'P 1'
#
loop_
_entity.id
_entity.type
_entity.pdbx_description
1 polymer ?
#
loop_
_entity_poly.entity_id
_entity_poly.type
_entity_poly.pdbx_seq_one_letter_code
_entity_poly.pdbx_strand_id
1 'polypeptide(L)'
;MRAKRRFNIGLWVLLCVPCLLASCDHDVHDGEGDGGLSVSLAWADEADEGTEVKDVKTWIVNATDGTQVAQSQHGSAQEMAKEQYDLPEGNYRILTTTNLVDPFTISEQTRAVDNINSLVIGLSDPSASPEHAYYGVTDIGIDKSNVNYITKNEMRHILAELTIFIEGVPDNFAMIGKVLNVATGLLPLQKNEDGTFGTASYTKEECDIPLRIAVPGETLRMETLRLMPTANGFHTTKLFIQLISPGGVVSNYDIEAPVMKSGGKYQINLEYEEMKPYMYLTSTKIDDWTEGWVYRGEILNPED
;
A
#
# COMPACT_ATOMS: atom_id res chain seq x y z
N MET A 1 -74.91 -39.37 30.37
CA MET A 1 -75.15 -37.93 30.02
C MET A 1 -74.25 -37.50 28.88
N ARG A 2 -74.88 -36.95 27.88
CA ARG A 2 -74.36 -36.54 26.62
C ARG A 2 -73.42 -35.33 26.75
N ALA A 3 -72.37 -35.27 25.92
CA ALA A 3 -71.98 -34.05 25.15
C ALA A 3 -71.07 -34.40 23.97
N LYS A 4 -71.65 -34.29 22.78
CA LYS A 4 -70.96 -34.23 21.50
C LYS A 4 -70.13 -32.95 21.45
N ARG A 5 -68.86 -33.04 21.06
CA ARG A 5 -68.15 -31.91 20.50
C ARG A 5 -67.64 -32.23 19.10
N ARG A 6 -68.06 -31.37 18.22
CA ARG A 6 -67.78 -31.40 16.77
C ARG A 6 -66.34 -31.06 16.50
N PHE A 7 -65.72 -31.82 15.64
CA PHE A 7 -64.43 -31.55 15.05
C PHE A 7 -64.60 -30.51 13.94
N ASN A 8 -64.06 -29.33 14.12
CA ASN A 8 -63.91 -28.38 13.01
C ASN A 8 -62.54 -28.59 12.37
N ILE A 9 -62.57 -29.09 11.15
CA ILE A 9 -61.39 -29.16 10.27
C ILE A 9 -61.15 -27.75 9.77
N GLY A 10 -60.19 -27.06 10.40
CA GLY A 10 -59.66 -25.81 9.87
C GLY A 10 -58.69 -26.10 8.75
N LEU A 11 -59.09 -25.74 7.56
CA LEU A 11 -58.32 -25.75 6.33
C LEU A 11 -57.17 -24.77 6.48
N TRP A 12 -55.96 -25.29 6.71
CA TRP A 12 -54.75 -24.48 6.63
C TRP A 12 -54.37 -24.27 5.18
N VAL A 13 -54.71 -23.08 4.65
CA VAL A 13 -54.20 -22.58 3.42
C VAL A 13 -52.75 -22.26 3.61
N LEU A 14 -51.88 -23.09 3.05
CA LEU A 14 -50.43 -22.87 2.99
C LEU A 14 -50.20 -21.72 1.99
N LEU A 15 -50.02 -20.51 2.53
CA LEU A 15 -49.64 -19.35 1.73
C LEU A 15 -48.15 -19.52 1.45
N CYS A 16 -47.82 -20.08 0.30
CA CYS A 16 -46.48 -19.99 -0.32
C CYS A 16 -46.28 -18.54 -0.67
N VAL A 17 -45.52 -17.82 0.17
CA VAL A 17 -44.90 -16.54 -0.19
C VAL A 17 -43.72 -16.87 -1.09
N PRO A 18 -43.77 -16.54 -2.40
CA PRO A 18 -42.58 -16.60 -3.21
C PRO A 18 -41.63 -15.54 -2.64
N CYS A 19 -40.50 -15.96 -2.08
CA CYS A 19 -39.34 -15.09 -1.93
C CYS A 19 -38.96 -14.60 -3.31
N LEU A 20 -39.44 -13.44 -3.65
CA LEU A 20 -38.88 -12.63 -4.72
C LEU A 20 -37.43 -12.31 -4.25
N LEU A 21 -36.49 -13.08 -4.78
CA LEU A 21 -35.14 -12.64 -4.89
C LEU A 21 -35.20 -11.33 -5.67
N ALA A 22 -35.23 -10.23 -4.96
CA ALA A 22 -34.93 -8.95 -5.52
C ALA A 22 -33.44 -9.05 -5.92
N SER A 23 -33.19 -9.60 -7.11
CA SER A 23 -32.06 -9.22 -7.91
C SER A 23 -32.12 -7.71 -7.95
N CYS A 24 -31.17 -7.05 -7.33
CA CYS A 24 -30.88 -5.66 -7.66
C CYS A 24 -30.43 -5.66 -9.11
N ASP A 25 -31.39 -5.68 -10.04
CA ASP A 25 -31.19 -5.09 -11.33
C ASP A 25 -30.79 -3.64 -11.04
N HIS A 26 -29.53 -3.39 -11.27
CA HIS A 26 -29.02 -2.04 -11.38
C HIS A 26 -29.79 -1.48 -12.58
N ASP A 27 -30.84 -0.70 -12.31
CA ASP A 27 -31.50 0.10 -13.31
C ASP A 27 -30.42 0.91 -14.04
N VAL A 28 -30.05 0.41 -15.21
CA VAL A 28 -29.38 1.21 -16.20
C VAL A 28 -30.36 2.32 -16.49
N HIS A 29 -30.14 3.48 -15.90
CA HIS A 29 -30.81 4.69 -16.33
C HIS A 29 -30.38 4.90 -17.80
N ASP A 30 -31.29 4.50 -18.73
CA ASP A 30 -31.33 5.04 -20.10
C ASP A 30 -31.71 6.54 -20.02
N GLY A 31 -30.90 7.33 -19.34
CA GLY A 31 -30.91 8.77 -19.47
C GLY A 31 -30.01 9.11 -20.65
N GLU A 32 -30.55 9.73 -21.67
CA GLU A 32 -29.80 10.55 -22.62
C GLU A 32 -29.11 11.67 -21.82
N GLY A 33 -28.07 11.30 -21.07
CA GLY A 33 -27.18 12.21 -20.35
C GLY A 33 -25.85 12.22 -21.07
N ASP A 34 -25.27 13.39 -21.18
CA ASP A 34 -23.92 13.61 -21.65
C ASP A 34 -23.01 12.57 -21.01
N GLY A 35 -22.34 11.76 -21.86
CA GLY A 35 -21.55 10.64 -21.42
C GLY A 35 -20.43 11.04 -20.51
N GLY A 36 -20.23 10.31 -19.41
CA GLY A 36 -19.24 10.62 -18.42
C GLY A 36 -18.42 9.42 -17.98
N LEU A 37 -17.24 9.69 -17.43
CA LEU A 37 -16.40 8.69 -16.77
C LEU A 37 -16.81 8.53 -15.31
N SER A 38 -17.17 7.31 -14.90
CA SER A 38 -17.33 6.92 -13.50
C SER A 38 -16.13 6.12 -13.03
N VAL A 39 -15.67 6.39 -11.81
CA VAL A 39 -14.52 5.71 -11.21
C VAL A 39 -15.01 4.93 -9.97
N SER A 40 -14.62 3.68 -9.87
CA SER A 40 -14.87 2.86 -8.69
C SER A 40 -13.56 2.31 -8.13
N LEU A 41 -13.55 1.86 -6.87
CA LEU A 41 -12.40 1.26 -6.24
C LEU A 41 -12.44 -0.26 -6.38
N ALA A 42 -11.28 -0.85 -6.56
CA ALA A 42 -11.01 -2.27 -6.38
C ALA A 42 -9.79 -2.41 -5.45
N TRP A 43 -9.63 -3.54 -4.81
CA TRP A 43 -8.50 -3.79 -3.93
C TRP A 43 -7.47 -4.68 -4.62
N ALA A 44 -6.19 -4.33 -4.49
CA ALA A 44 -5.09 -5.15 -4.99
C ALA A 44 -4.85 -6.38 -4.09
N ASP A 45 -5.14 -6.25 -2.78
CA ASP A 45 -5.09 -7.33 -1.80
C ASP A 45 -6.51 -7.64 -1.33
N GLU A 46 -6.94 -8.91 -1.43
CA GLU A 46 -8.25 -9.36 -0.94
C GLU A 46 -8.42 -9.15 0.58
N ALA A 47 -7.32 -9.12 1.33
CA ALA A 47 -7.34 -8.84 2.76
C ALA A 47 -7.84 -7.43 3.09
N ASP A 48 -7.78 -6.51 2.15
CA ASP A 48 -8.27 -5.13 2.30
C ASP A 48 -9.76 -4.98 1.95
N GLU A 49 -10.39 -6.03 1.42
CA GLU A 49 -11.82 -6.00 1.14
C GLU A 49 -12.63 -5.74 2.43
N GLY A 50 -13.46 -4.72 2.39
CA GLY A 50 -14.25 -4.29 3.54
C GLY A 50 -13.57 -3.26 4.44
N THR A 51 -12.35 -2.83 4.11
CA THR A 51 -11.71 -1.70 4.80
C THR A 51 -12.56 -0.44 4.68
N GLU A 52 -12.74 0.25 5.80
CA GLU A 52 -13.47 1.52 5.82
C GLU A 52 -12.69 2.59 5.04
N VAL A 53 -13.29 3.05 3.97
CA VAL A 53 -12.72 4.06 3.08
C VAL A 53 -13.24 5.44 3.46
N LYS A 54 -12.32 6.34 3.77
CA LYS A 54 -12.59 7.75 4.10
C LYS A 54 -11.69 8.66 3.28
N ASP A 55 -12.10 9.92 3.16
CA ASP A 55 -11.31 10.95 2.49
C ASP A 55 -10.78 10.50 1.11
N VAL A 56 -11.71 10.13 0.23
CA VAL A 56 -11.38 9.72 -1.13
C VAL A 56 -11.09 10.96 -1.96
N LYS A 57 -9.87 11.07 -2.49
CA LYS A 57 -9.49 12.14 -3.41
C LYS A 57 -9.15 11.52 -4.76
N THR A 58 -9.70 12.12 -5.81
CA THR A 58 -9.47 11.68 -7.18
C THR A 58 -8.93 12.85 -8.00
N TRP A 59 -7.85 12.62 -8.72
CA TRP A 59 -7.30 13.52 -9.72
C TRP A 59 -7.34 12.84 -11.08
N ILE A 60 -7.81 13.56 -12.08
CA ILE A 60 -7.78 13.13 -13.46
C ILE A 60 -6.86 14.07 -14.21
N VAL A 61 -5.84 13.51 -14.83
CA VAL A 61 -4.85 14.27 -15.59
C VAL A 61 -4.77 13.79 -17.02
N ASN A 62 -4.43 14.68 -17.92
CA ASN A 62 -4.04 14.31 -19.27
C ASN A 62 -2.76 13.46 -19.21
N ALA A 63 -2.81 12.26 -19.78
CA ALA A 63 -1.69 11.31 -19.70
C ALA A 63 -0.46 11.76 -20.50
N THR A 64 -0.62 12.72 -21.43
CA THR A 64 0.45 13.20 -22.30
C THR A 64 1.32 14.27 -21.63
N ASP A 65 0.69 15.26 -21.00
CA ASP A 65 1.36 16.45 -20.44
C ASP A 65 1.23 16.57 -18.92
N GLY A 66 0.41 15.74 -18.27
CA GLY A 66 0.18 15.77 -16.83
C GLY A 66 -0.68 16.92 -16.36
N THR A 67 -1.35 17.65 -17.28
CA THR A 67 -2.27 18.73 -16.92
C THR A 67 -3.46 18.15 -16.16
N GLN A 68 -3.79 18.74 -15.02
CA GLN A 68 -4.97 18.37 -14.25
C GLN A 68 -6.23 18.82 -14.99
N VAL A 69 -7.13 17.86 -15.25
CA VAL A 69 -8.39 18.10 -15.97
C VAL A 69 -9.56 18.12 -15.00
N ALA A 70 -9.55 17.29 -13.99
CA ALA A 70 -10.58 17.23 -12.97
C ALA A 70 -10.00 16.81 -11.62
N GLN A 71 -10.69 17.20 -10.55
CA GLN A 71 -10.39 16.77 -9.18
C GLN A 71 -11.69 16.71 -8.40
N SER A 72 -11.81 15.71 -7.54
CA SER A 72 -12.92 15.60 -6.59
C SER A 72 -12.45 15.08 -5.24
N GLN A 73 -13.28 15.29 -4.22
CA GLN A 73 -13.08 14.75 -2.88
C GLN A 73 -14.43 14.31 -2.32
N HIS A 74 -14.46 13.09 -1.78
CA HIS A 74 -15.66 12.47 -1.23
C HIS A 74 -15.39 11.86 0.14
N GLY A 75 -16.42 11.77 0.95
CA GLY A 75 -16.34 11.15 2.28
C GLY A 75 -16.25 9.61 2.23
N SER A 76 -16.66 9.00 1.10
CA SER A 76 -16.73 7.53 0.96
C SER A 76 -16.55 7.09 -0.50
N ALA A 77 -16.25 5.80 -0.68
CA ALA A 77 -16.17 5.17 -1.99
C ALA A 77 -17.53 5.17 -2.73
N GLN A 78 -18.65 5.06 -1.99
CA GLN A 78 -19.99 5.09 -2.58
C GLN A 78 -20.36 6.46 -3.12
N GLU A 79 -19.91 7.54 -2.48
CA GLU A 79 -20.09 8.89 -2.98
C GLU A 79 -19.27 9.13 -4.23
N MET A 80 -18.00 8.72 -4.21
CA MET A 80 -17.12 8.83 -5.38
C MET A 80 -17.67 8.07 -6.60
N ALA A 81 -18.21 6.87 -6.40
CA ALA A 81 -18.74 6.03 -7.50
C ALA A 81 -19.97 6.64 -8.20
N LYS A 82 -20.62 7.64 -7.60
CA LYS A 82 -21.75 8.39 -8.21
C LYS A 82 -21.28 9.59 -9.03
N GLU A 83 -20.03 10.02 -8.86
CA GLU A 83 -19.47 11.13 -9.61
C GLU A 83 -19.29 10.74 -11.07
N GLN A 84 -19.62 11.66 -11.94
CA GLN A 84 -19.42 11.52 -13.38
C GLN A 84 -18.55 12.68 -13.86
N TYR A 85 -17.49 12.34 -14.55
CA TYR A 85 -16.56 13.32 -15.12
C TYR A 85 -16.83 13.43 -16.63
N ASP A 86 -17.27 14.59 -17.06
CA ASP A 86 -17.40 14.92 -18.49
C ASP A 86 -16.01 15.28 -19.03
N LEU A 87 -15.44 14.37 -19.80
CA LEU A 87 -14.08 14.50 -20.33
C LEU A 87 -14.12 14.49 -21.86
N PRO A 88 -13.39 15.40 -22.52
CA PRO A 88 -13.20 15.34 -23.97
C PRO A 88 -12.47 14.06 -24.38
N GLU A 89 -12.52 13.75 -25.68
CA GLU A 89 -11.72 12.67 -26.27
C GLU A 89 -10.23 12.83 -25.95
N GLY A 90 -9.59 11.77 -25.44
CA GLY A 90 -8.18 11.81 -25.05
C GLY A 90 -7.74 10.64 -24.20
N ASN A 91 -6.46 10.67 -23.82
CA ASN A 91 -5.88 9.72 -22.89
C ASN A 91 -5.69 10.36 -21.53
N TYR A 92 -6.18 9.70 -20.50
CA TYR A 92 -6.18 10.22 -19.14
C TYR A 92 -5.54 9.24 -18.19
N ARG A 93 -4.99 9.78 -17.12
CA ARG A 93 -4.50 9.04 -15.97
C ARG A 93 -5.31 9.46 -14.75
N ILE A 94 -5.81 8.48 -14.02
CA ILE A 94 -6.65 8.67 -12.85
C ILE A 94 -5.84 8.24 -11.63
N LEU A 95 -5.56 9.17 -10.74
CA LEU A 95 -5.01 8.91 -9.41
C LEU A 95 -6.16 8.99 -8.41
N THR A 96 -6.33 7.94 -7.62
CA THR A 96 -7.22 7.99 -6.45
C THR A 96 -6.42 7.68 -5.19
N THR A 97 -6.68 8.40 -4.12
CA THR A 97 -6.12 8.14 -2.79
C THR A 97 -7.24 8.03 -1.77
N THR A 98 -7.01 7.24 -0.73
CA THR A 98 -7.95 7.11 0.40
C THR A 98 -7.21 7.09 1.73
N ASN A 99 -7.88 7.55 2.77
CA ASN A 99 -7.37 7.53 4.15
C ASN A 99 -6.05 8.28 4.33
N LEU A 100 -5.76 9.28 3.49
CA LEU A 100 -4.60 10.15 3.62
C LEU A 100 -4.82 11.19 4.74
N VAL A 101 -4.73 10.72 5.97
CA VAL A 101 -4.79 11.56 7.17
C VAL A 101 -3.40 11.71 7.80
N ASP A 102 -3.22 12.67 8.72
CA ASP A 102 -1.96 12.80 9.46
C ASP A 102 -1.44 11.44 9.94
N PRO A 103 -0.15 11.08 9.73
CA PRO A 103 0.97 11.92 9.33
C PRO A 103 1.23 12.00 7.80
N PHE A 104 0.32 11.53 6.95
CA PHE A 104 0.50 11.67 5.51
C PHE A 104 0.36 13.13 5.07
N THR A 105 1.18 13.51 4.11
CA THR A 105 1.18 14.83 3.49
C THR A 105 1.09 14.69 1.98
N ILE A 106 0.43 15.63 1.33
CA ILE A 106 0.45 15.78 -0.13
C ILE A 106 1.12 17.10 -0.44
N SER A 107 2.12 17.09 -1.29
CA SER A 107 2.81 18.28 -1.74
C SER A 107 3.05 18.23 -3.25
N GLU A 108 3.03 19.39 -3.88
CA GLU A 108 3.43 19.56 -5.26
C GLU A 108 4.87 20.07 -5.28
N GLN A 109 5.79 19.38 -5.98
CA GLN A 109 7.20 19.78 -6.03
C GLN A 109 7.47 20.99 -6.95
N THR A 110 6.53 21.34 -7.82
CA THR A 110 6.65 22.47 -8.72
C THR A 110 5.45 23.38 -8.65
N ARG A 111 5.71 24.69 -8.70
CA ARG A 111 4.69 25.76 -8.71
C ARG A 111 3.87 25.87 -10.01
N ALA A 112 4.03 24.95 -10.95
CA ALA A 112 3.19 24.89 -12.13
C ALA A 112 1.82 24.33 -11.71
N VAL A 113 0.88 25.21 -11.53
CA VAL A 113 -0.47 25.00 -10.96
C VAL A 113 -1.28 23.92 -11.68
N ASP A 114 -0.85 23.50 -12.86
CA ASP A 114 -1.62 22.62 -13.74
C ASP A 114 -0.97 21.25 -14.03
N ASN A 115 0.23 20.97 -13.50
CA ASN A 115 0.92 19.68 -13.76
C ASN A 115 1.17 18.91 -12.47
N ILE A 116 0.38 17.88 -12.20
CA ILE A 116 0.46 17.06 -10.99
C ILE A 116 1.40 15.84 -11.12
N ASN A 117 2.16 15.70 -12.22
CA ASN A 117 3.17 14.63 -12.31
C ASN A 117 4.25 14.73 -11.23
N SER A 118 4.36 15.89 -10.59
CA SER A 118 5.26 16.15 -9.47
C SER A 118 4.58 16.04 -8.10
N LEU A 119 3.33 15.59 -8.04
CA LEU A 119 2.65 15.34 -6.77
C LEU A 119 3.41 14.28 -5.97
N VAL A 120 3.69 14.60 -4.72
CA VAL A 120 4.38 13.71 -3.78
C VAL A 120 3.44 13.42 -2.61
N ILE A 121 3.25 12.14 -2.33
CA ILE A 121 2.67 11.68 -1.07
C ILE A 121 3.84 11.41 -0.12
N GLY A 122 3.91 12.12 0.98
CA GLY A 122 5.00 12.01 1.97
C GLY A 122 4.48 11.69 3.36
N LEU A 123 5.40 11.57 4.31
CA LEU A 123 5.12 11.52 5.74
C LEU A 123 5.75 12.74 6.41
N SER A 124 4.99 13.40 7.29
CA SER A 124 5.52 14.47 8.16
C SER A 124 6.55 13.93 9.16
N ASP A 125 6.38 12.67 9.56
CA ASP A 125 7.33 11.87 10.34
C ASP A 125 7.51 10.51 9.68
N PRO A 126 8.64 10.24 9.00
CA PRO A 126 8.91 8.96 8.35
C PRO A 126 8.91 7.76 9.30
N SER A 127 9.11 7.97 10.60
CA SER A 127 9.10 6.93 11.63
C SER A 127 7.71 6.61 12.19
N ALA A 128 6.68 7.36 11.79
CA ALA A 128 5.33 7.22 12.34
C ALA A 128 4.65 5.88 12.01
N SER A 129 5.06 5.24 10.90
CA SER A 129 4.58 3.90 10.51
C SER A 129 3.04 3.76 10.48
N PRO A 130 2.29 4.68 9.84
CA PRO A 130 0.83 4.68 9.86
C PRO A 130 0.24 3.50 9.08
N GLU A 131 -1.02 3.19 9.38
CA GLU A 131 -1.80 2.13 8.72
C GLU A 131 -2.80 2.70 7.70
N HIS A 132 -3.26 1.84 6.79
CA HIS A 132 -4.50 2.02 6.01
C HIS A 132 -4.59 3.26 5.12
N ALA A 133 -3.50 3.72 4.55
CA ALA A 133 -3.56 4.68 3.46
C ALA A 133 -3.29 3.98 2.12
N TYR A 134 -4.08 4.32 1.12
CA TYR A 134 -4.06 3.64 -0.16
C TYR A 134 -4.00 4.62 -1.32
N TYR A 135 -3.46 4.17 -2.43
CA TYR A 135 -3.54 4.84 -3.71
C TYR A 135 -3.75 3.84 -4.85
N GLY A 136 -4.33 4.32 -5.92
CA GLY A 136 -4.46 3.57 -7.16
C GLY A 136 -4.25 4.50 -8.35
N VAL A 137 -3.68 3.96 -9.43
CA VAL A 137 -3.48 4.71 -10.68
C VAL A 137 -3.90 3.86 -11.85
N THR A 138 -4.76 4.41 -12.70
CA THR A 138 -5.26 3.74 -13.90
C THR A 138 -5.16 4.68 -15.10
N ASP A 139 -4.64 4.19 -16.23
CA ASP A 139 -4.68 4.88 -17.51
C ASP A 139 -5.96 4.51 -18.27
N ILE A 140 -6.65 5.47 -18.88
CA ILE A 140 -7.87 5.27 -19.66
C ILE A 140 -7.87 6.12 -20.93
N GLY A 141 -8.32 5.55 -22.04
CA GLY A 141 -8.60 6.27 -23.27
C GLY A 141 -10.11 6.53 -23.42
N ILE A 142 -10.49 7.76 -23.69
CA ILE A 142 -11.85 8.19 -23.98
C ILE A 142 -11.96 8.51 -25.47
N ASP A 143 -12.91 7.89 -26.14
CA ASP A 143 -13.26 8.14 -27.54
C ASP A 143 -14.74 8.54 -27.66
N LYS A 144 -15.11 9.10 -28.80
CA LYS A 144 -16.49 9.55 -29.05
C LYS A 144 -17.50 8.45 -29.28
N SER A 145 -17.06 7.18 -29.38
CA SER A 145 -17.94 6.07 -29.71
C SER A 145 -18.73 5.55 -28.50
N ASN A 146 -18.27 5.85 -27.29
CA ASN A 146 -18.92 5.46 -26.05
C ASN A 146 -19.43 6.67 -25.27
N VAL A 147 -20.63 6.55 -24.74
CA VAL A 147 -21.29 7.61 -23.96
C VAL A 147 -20.95 7.50 -22.48
N ASN A 148 -20.69 6.27 -21.97
CA ASN A 148 -20.40 6.02 -20.57
C ASN A 148 -19.16 5.15 -20.42
N TYR A 149 -18.20 5.62 -19.65
CA TYR A 149 -17.01 4.90 -19.26
C TYR A 149 -17.08 4.53 -17.78
N ILE A 150 -16.79 3.28 -17.47
CA ILE A 150 -16.66 2.82 -16.09
C ILE A 150 -15.26 2.25 -15.95
N THR A 151 -14.49 2.77 -15.01
CA THR A 151 -13.18 2.23 -14.69
C THR A 151 -13.07 1.85 -13.22
N LYS A 152 -12.24 0.85 -12.94
CA LYS A 152 -11.88 0.45 -11.58
C LYS A 152 -10.45 0.90 -11.31
N ASN A 153 -10.26 1.64 -10.25
CA ASN A 153 -8.94 1.99 -9.77
C ASN A 153 -8.49 1.00 -8.69
N GLU A 154 -7.46 0.23 -9.02
CA GLU A 154 -6.92 -0.80 -8.13
C GLU A 154 -6.10 -0.16 -7.03
N MET A 155 -6.63 -0.21 -5.82
CA MET A 155 -6.06 0.41 -4.62
C MET A 155 -5.06 -0.52 -3.95
N ARG A 156 -3.90 0.02 -3.59
CA ARG A 156 -2.86 -0.68 -2.83
C ARG A 156 -2.36 0.20 -1.70
N HIS A 157 -1.83 -0.41 -0.66
CA HIS A 157 -1.17 0.33 0.41
C HIS A 157 -0.08 1.25 -0.15
N ILE A 158 0.05 2.45 0.40
CA ILE A 158 1.14 3.36 0.05
C ILE A 158 2.45 2.81 0.59
N LEU A 159 2.47 2.36 1.83
CA LEU A 159 3.65 1.91 2.53
C LEU A 159 3.94 0.42 2.28
N ALA A 160 5.21 0.07 2.30
CA ALA A 160 5.69 -1.30 2.42
C ALA A 160 5.85 -1.68 3.89
N GLU A 161 5.65 -2.94 4.23
CA GLU A 161 5.89 -3.47 5.57
C GLU A 161 7.22 -4.23 5.62
N LEU A 162 8.04 -3.95 6.64
CA LEU A 162 9.31 -4.61 6.89
C LEU A 162 9.34 -5.17 8.31
N THR A 163 9.52 -6.48 8.44
CA THR A 163 9.74 -7.16 9.71
C THR A 163 11.12 -7.84 9.70
N ILE A 164 11.87 -7.69 10.79
CA ILE A 164 13.21 -8.23 10.90
C ILE A 164 13.28 -9.16 12.10
N PHE A 165 13.85 -10.35 11.88
CA PHE A 165 14.15 -11.34 12.90
C PHE A 165 15.66 -11.58 12.94
N ILE A 166 16.20 -11.73 14.15
CA ILE A 166 17.60 -12.14 14.35
C ILE A 166 17.59 -13.33 15.30
N GLU A 167 17.98 -14.49 14.78
CA GLU A 167 17.97 -15.76 15.51
C GLU A 167 19.32 -16.05 16.14
N GLY A 168 19.33 -16.80 17.25
CA GLY A 168 20.53 -17.28 17.92
C GLY A 168 21.35 -16.19 18.62
N VAL A 169 20.76 -15.03 18.92
CA VAL A 169 21.46 -13.96 19.66
C VAL A 169 21.69 -14.42 21.10
N PRO A 170 22.96 -14.43 21.59
CA PRO A 170 23.23 -14.82 22.95
C PRO A 170 22.58 -13.87 23.98
N ASP A 171 22.28 -14.43 25.16
CA ASP A 171 21.71 -13.65 26.25
C ASP A 171 22.62 -12.44 26.63
N ASN A 172 21.97 -11.36 27.05
CA ASN A 172 22.62 -10.14 27.50
C ASN A 172 23.39 -9.32 26.43
N PHE A 173 23.16 -9.58 25.15
CA PHE A 173 23.58 -8.66 24.10
C PHE A 173 22.63 -7.46 24.05
N ALA A 174 23.19 -6.27 23.90
CA ALA A 174 22.43 -5.08 23.52
C ALA A 174 22.48 -4.91 22.00
N MET A 175 21.38 -4.41 21.44
CA MET A 175 21.28 -4.15 20.01
C MET A 175 20.85 -2.70 19.78
N ILE A 176 21.49 -2.06 18.81
CA ILE A 176 21.05 -0.81 18.21
C ILE A 176 20.91 -1.08 16.73
N GLY A 177 19.80 -0.67 16.16
CA GLY A 177 19.56 -0.86 14.73
C GLY A 177 18.87 0.33 14.11
N LYS A 178 19.07 0.50 12.82
CA LYS A 178 18.44 1.53 12.00
C LYS A 178 18.20 1.01 10.59
N VAL A 179 17.14 1.50 9.96
CA VAL A 179 17.01 1.47 8.51
C VAL A 179 17.55 2.79 8.00
N LEU A 180 18.63 2.73 7.23
CA LEU A 180 19.33 3.91 6.69
C LEU A 180 18.74 4.27 5.33
N ASN A 181 18.74 5.56 5.03
CA ASN A 181 18.45 6.11 3.72
C ASN A 181 17.08 5.66 3.19
N VAL A 182 16.03 5.81 4.00
CA VAL A 182 14.66 5.51 3.58
C VAL A 182 14.11 6.58 2.66
N ALA A 183 13.23 6.20 1.76
CA ALA A 183 12.47 7.17 0.98
C ALA A 183 11.55 8.00 1.88
N THR A 184 11.40 9.27 1.58
CA THR A 184 10.57 10.21 2.36
C THR A 184 9.22 10.47 1.71
N GLY A 185 9.01 9.95 0.50
CA GLY A 185 7.76 10.11 -0.22
C GLY A 185 7.63 9.17 -1.42
N LEU A 186 6.47 9.25 -2.03
CA LEU A 186 6.06 8.51 -3.21
C LEU A 186 5.59 9.51 -4.28
N LEU A 187 6.03 9.32 -5.52
CA LEU A 187 5.55 10.00 -6.72
C LEU A 187 4.52 9.07 -7.41
N PRO A 188 3.24 9.16 -7.06
CA PRO A 188 2.25 8.15 -7.45
C PRO A 188 2.01 8.08 -8.95
N LEU A 189 2.20 9.17 -9.68
CA LEU A 189 1.97 9.26 -11.12
C LEU A 189 3.20 8.89 -11.97
N GLN A 190 4.35 8.68 -11.36
CA GLN A 190 5.56 8.25 -12.06
C GLN A 190 5.63 6.72 -12.12
N LYS A 191 6.09 6.21 -13.27
CA LYS A 191 6.29 4.78 -13.49
C LYS A 191 7.69 4.36 -13.12
N ASN A 192 7.80 3.22 -12.46
CA ASN A 192 9.03 2.49 -12.25
C ASN A 192 9.49 1.82 -13.56
N GLU A 193 10.70 1.28 -13.58
CA GLU A 193 11.26 0.55 -14.73
C GLU A 193 10.41 -0.66 -15.16
N ASP A 194 9.73 -1.31 -14.21
CA ASP A 194 8.84 -2.44 -14.45
C ASP A 194 7.43 -2.02 -14.97
N GLY A 195 7.22 -0.71 -15.15
CA GLY A 195 5.97 -0.14 -15.63
C GLY A 195 4.90 0.07 -14.56
N THR A 196 5.15 -0.32 -13.31
CA THR A 196 4.24 -0.04 -12.18
C THR A 196 4.30 1.44 -11.79
N PHE A 197 3.20 1.96 -11.27
CA PHE A 197 3.15 3.32 -10.75
C PHE A 197 3.67 3.40 -9.31
N GLY A 198 4.20 4.57 -8.95
CA GLY A 198 4.65 4.88 -7.60
C GLY A 198 6.16 4.77 -7.45
N THR A 199 6.88 5.79 -7.91
CA THR A 199 8.33 5.89 -7.76
C THR A 199 8.68 6.52 -6.42
N ALA A 200 9.73 6.02 -5.77
CA ALA A 200 10.22 6.58 -4.51
C ALA A 200 10.75 8.01 -4.68
N SER A 201 10.49 8.84 -3.70
CA SER A 201 11.03 10.19 -3.59
C SER A 201 11.93 10.30 -2.35
N TYR A 202 13.11 10.87 -2.55
CA TYR A 202 14.09 11.10 -1.48
C TYR A 202 14.29 12.59 -1.25
N THR A 203 14.43 12.99 0.01
CA THR A 203 14.94 14.33 0.34
C THR A 203 16.44 14.40 0.11
N LYS A 204 17.00 15.61 0.13
CA LYS A 204 18.46 15.80 0.01
C LYS A 204 19.22 15.32 1.24
N GLU A 205 18.55 15.23 2.37
CA GLU A 205 19.10 14.75 3.64
C GLU A 205 18.76 13.27 3.79
N GLU A 206 19.72 12.49 4.28
CA GLU A 206 19.50 11.09 4.59
C GLU A 206 18.46 10.98 5.72
N CYS A 207 17.52 10.06 5.54
CA CYS A 207 16.49 9.79 6.54
C CYS A 207 16.70 8.38 7.11
N ASP A 208 16.95 8.30 8.42
CA ASP A 208 17.15 7.06 9.12
C ASP A 208 15.99 6.78 10.09
N ILE A 209 15.54 5.52 10.12
CA ILE A 209 14.49 5.09 11.04
C ILE A 209 15.06 4.10 12.03
N PRO A 210 14.97 4.35 13.36
CA PRO A 210 15.46 3.44 14.37
C PRO A 210 14.63 2.14 14.40
N LEU A 211 15.32 1.00 14.54
CA LEU A 211 14.70 -0.28 14.83
C LEU A 211 14.41 -0.39 16.33
N ARG A 212 13.24 -0.96 16.66
CA ARG A 212 12.84 -1.24 18.03
C ARG A 212 12.59 -2.73 18.19
N ILE A 213 13.03 -3.30 19.30
CA ILE A 213 12.79 -4.69 19.63
C ILE A 213 11.36 -4.84 20.16
N ALA A 214 10.53 -5.59 19.45
CA ALA A 214 9.19 -5.94 19.90
C ALA A 214 9.20 -7.15 20.82
N VAL A 215 10.01 -8.18 20.51
CA VAL A 215 10.14 -9.39 21.30
C VAL A 215 11.64 -9.64 21.54
N PRO A 216 12.10 -9.53 22.80
CA PRO A 216 13.46 -9.92 23.17
C PRO A 216 13.56 -11.44 23.37
N GLY A 217 14.76 -11.99 23.27
CA GLY A 217 15.05 -13.40 23.52
C GLY A 217 16.05 -13.97 22.53
N GLU A 218 16.18 -15.27 22.49
CA GLU A 218 17.05 -15.98 21.55
C GLU A 218 16.75 -15.62 20.08
N THR A 219 15.49 -15.39 19.78
CA THR A 219 15.06 -14.79 18.50
C THR A 219 14.58 -13.38 18.79
N LEU A 220 15.34 -12.38 18.37
CA LEU A 220 14.93 -10.98 18.44
C LEU A 220 13.98 -10.69 17.28
N ARG A 221 12.78 -10.23 17.60
CA ARG A 221 11.86 -9.70 16.61
C ARG A 221 11.78 -8.19 16.75
N MET A 222 11.99 -7.48 15.63
CA MET A 222 11.78 -6.04 15.57
C MET A 222 10.30 -5.70 15.42
N GLU A 223 9.92 -4.50 15.86
CA GLU A 223 8.63 -3.94 15.48
C GLU A 223 8.52 -3.86 13.97
N THR A 224 7.36 -4.22 13.43
CA THR A 224 7.11 -4.08 12.00
C THR A 224 7.13 -2.60 11.64
N LEU A 225 7.99 -2.24 10.70
CA LEU A 225 8.07 -0.89 10.16
C LEU A 225 7.23 -0.80 8.89
N ARG A 226 6.48 0.29 8.76
CA ARG A 226 5.83 0.67 7.51
C ARG A 226 6.59 1.85 6.92
N LEU A 227 7.18 1.62 5.76
CA LEU A 227 8.13 2.53 5.12
C LEU A 227 7.59 2.97 3.76
N MET A 228 7.95 4.18 3.34
CA MET A 228 7.75 4.54 1.94
C MET A 228 8.49 3.54 1.04
N PRO A 229 7.93 3.20 -0.15
CA PRO A 229 8.59 2.32 -1.11
C PRO A 229 9.99 2.82 -1.41
N THR A 230 10.93 1.90 -1.63
CA THR A 230 12.30 2.24 -1.97
C THR A 230 12.53 2.09 -3.47
N ALA A 231 13.45 2.87 -4.03
CA ALA A 231 13.81 2.76 -5.44
C ALA A 231 15.19 2.12 -5.61
N ASN A 232 15.41 1.52 -6.77
CA ASN A 232 16.74 1.22 -7.26
C ASN A 232 17.46 2.53 -7.61
N GLY A 233 18.75 2.62 -7.39
CA GLY A 233 19.58 3.71 -7.86
C GLY A 233 20.40 4.41 -6.79
N PHE A 234 20.53 5.73 -6.86
CA PHE A 234 21.46 6.54 -6.05
C PHE A 234 21.31 6.36 -4.53
N HIS A 235 20.16 5.93 -4.08
CA HIS A 235 19.87 5.76 -2.68
C HIS A 235 19.52 4.30 -2.43
N THR A 236 20.49 3.55 -1.95
CA THR A 236 20.27 2.17 -1.51
C THR A 236 19.89 2.19 -0.04
N THR A 237 18.69 1.72 0.27
CA THR A 237 18.24 1.54 1.65
C THR A 237 19.05 0.40 2.27
N LYS A 238 19.56 0.61 3.49
CA LYS A 238 20.37 -0.37 4.21
C LYS A 238 19.82 -0.61 5.60
N LEU A 239 20.09 -1.79 6.12
CA LEU A 239 19.92 -2.09 7.53
C LEU A 239 21.30 -1.93 8.22
N PHE A 240 21.37 -1.07 9.19
CA PHE A 240 22.50 -0.98 10.10
C PHE A 240 22.12 -1.68 11.40
N ILE A 241 22.91 -2.68 11.80
CA ILE A 241 22.73 -3.39 13.07
C ILE A 241 24.04 -3.35 13.83
N GLN A 242 23.98 -2.93 15.07
CA GLN A 242 25.08 -2.94 16.01
C GLN A 242 24.74 -3.87 17.17
N LEU A 243 25.55 -4.90 17.36
CA LEU A 243 25.46 -5.80 18.50
C LEU A 243 26.56 -5.49 19.49
N ILE A 244 26.19 -5.38 20.77
CA ILE A 244 27.11 -5.07 21.87
C ILE A 244 27.08 -6.24 22.85
N SER A 245 28.21 -6.93 22.96
CA SER A 245 28.36 -8.03 23.92
C SER A 245 28.40 -7.54 25.38
N PRO A 246 28.13 -8.43 26.35
CA PRO A 246 28.29 -8.09 27.77
C PRO A 246 29.70 -7.59 28.16
N GLY A 247 30.70 -7.99 27.39
CA GLY A 247 32.08 -7.52 27.56
C GLY A 247 32.38 -6.17 26.89
N GLY A 248 31.40 -5.52 26.30
CA GLY A 248 31.53 -4.23 25.63
C GLY A 248 32.11 -4.31 24.20
N VAL A 249 32.27 -5.51 23.65
CA VAL A 249 32.67 -5.66 22.23
C VAL A 249 31.53 -5.27 21.35
N VAL A 250 31.81 -4.37 20.40
CA VAL A 250 30.83 -3.84 19.43
C VAL A 250 31.08 -4.47 18.08
N SER A 251 30.03 -5.02 17.47
CA SER A 251 30.03 -5.54 16.11
C SER A 251 29.00 -4.79 15.28
N ASN A 252 29.42 -4.28 14.13
CA ASN A 252 28.57 -3.51 13.23
C ASN A 252 28.31 -4.33 11.95
N TYR A 253 27.09 -4.24 11.45
CA TYR A 253 26.65 -4.93 10.24
C TYR A 253 25.86 -3.97 9.36
N ASP A 254 26.27 -3.87 8.10
CA ASP A 254 25.55 -3.14 7.06
C ASP A 254 24.98 -4.17 6.08
N ILE A 255 23.67 -4.20 5.96
CA ILE A 255 22.93 -5.16 5.13
C ILE A 255 22.12 -4.37 4.12
N GLU A 256 22.25 -4.70 2.84
CA GLU A 256 21.41 -4.10 1.82
C GLU A 256 19.95 -4.54 2.01
N ALA A 257 19.04 -3.57 2.06
CA ALA A 257 17.63 -3.87 2.08
C ALA A 257 17.11 -4.17 0.66
N PRO A 258 16.07 -5.01 0.54
CA PRO A 258 15.44 -5.23 -0.75
C PRO A 258 14.80 -3.95 -1.27
N VAL A 259 14.56 -3.89 -2.58
CA VAL A 259 13.68 -2.89 -3.14
C VAL A 259 12.25 -3.18 -2.69
N MET A 260 11.72 -2.30 -1.86
CA MET A 260 10.38 -2.43 -1.30
C MET A 260 9.37 -1.69 -2.18
N LYS A 261 8.29 -2.38 -2.57
CA LYS A 261 7.20 -1.84 -3.38
C LYS A 261 6.02 -1.45 -2.48
N SER A 262 5.20 -0.53 -2.94
CA SER A 262 3.94 -0.17 -2.29
C SER A 262 3.07 -1.40 -2.03
N GLY A 263 2.60 -1.57 -0.81
CA GLY A 263 1.80 -2.72 -0.38
C GLY A 263 2.59 -4.02 -0.19
N GLY A 264 3.90 -4.05 -0.51
CA GLY A 264 4.73 -5.23 -0.31
C GLY A 264 4.98 -5.51 1.18
N LYS A 265 5.00 -6.81 1.54
CA LYS A 265 5.30 -7.28 2.90
C LYS A 265 6.60 -8.06 2.85
N TYR A 266 7.60 -7.57 3.57
CA TYR A 266 8.96 -8.09 3.54
C TYR A 266 9.35 -8.60 4.92
N GLN A 267 10.00 -9.77 4.94
CA GLN A 267 10.58 -10.34 6.14
C GLN A 267 12.04 -10.62 5.91
N ILE A 268 12.90 -10.12 6.80
CA ILE A 268 14.34 -10.39 6.81
C ILE A 268 14.64 -11.28 8.01
N ASN A 269 15.19 -12.47 7.74
CA ASN A 269 15.65 -13.38 8.76
C ASN A 269 17.18 -13.38 8.75
N LEU A 270 17.77 -13.06 9.89
CA LEU A 270 19.21 -13.02 10.11
C LEU A 270 19.58 -14.06 11.15
N GLU A 271 20.67 -14.79 10.95
CA GLU A 271 21.24 -15.71 11.93
C GLU A 271 22.48 -15.08 12.57
N TYR A 272 22.49 -14.94 13.89
CA TYR A 272 23.60 -14.33 14.63
C TYR A 272 24.95 -15.03 14.33
N GLU A 273 24.95 -16.35 14.17
CA GLU A 273 26.17 -17.11 13.84
C GLU A 273 26.75 -16.71 12.48
N GLU A 274 25.91 -16.31 11.53
CA GLU A 274 26.31 -15.80 10.21
C GLU A 274 26.73 -14.32 10.25
N MET A 275 26.32 -13.59 11.30
CA MET A 275 26.63 -12.17 11.51
C MET A 275 27.92 -11.96 12.31
N LYS A 276 28.77 -12.99 12.50
CA LYS A 276 30.04 -12.80 13.24
C LYS A 276 30.99 -11.90 12.47
N PRO A 277 31.79 -11.06 13.16
CA PRO A 277 32.88 -10.30 12.53
C PRO A 277 33.75 -11.25 11.71
N TYR A 278 34.06 -10.88 10.48
CA TYR A 278 34.77 -11.70 9.50
C TYR A 278 33.99 -12.88 8.90
N MET A 279 32.68 -12.95 9.12
CA MET A 279 31.84 -13.89 8.41
C MET A 279 30.98 -13.18 7.37
N TYR A 280 30.97 -13.74 6.21
CA TYR A 280 30.07 -13.33 5.15
C TYR A 280 28.65 -13.69 5.54
N LEU A 281 27.71 -12.79 5.33
CA LEU A 281 26.29 -13.14 5.37
C LEU A 281 26.01 -14.03 4.16
N THR A 282 26.09 -15.36 4.36
CA THR A 282 25.95 -16.32 3.27
C THR A 282 24.51 -16.50 2.83
N SER A 283 23.55 -16.14 3.67
CA SER A 283 22.14 -16.13 3.30
C SER A 283 21.33 -15.16 4.13
N THR A 284 20.74 -14.19 3.47
CA THR A 284 19.62 -13.43 4.01
C THR A 284 18.37 -13.90 3.28
N LYS A 285 17.45 -14.50 4.00
CA LYS A 285 16.15 -14.83 3.44
C LYS A 285 15.25 -13.62 3.58
N ILE A 286 14.87 -13.05 2.46
CA ILE A 286 13.88 -11.99 2.39
C ILE A 286 12.66 -12.64 1.74
N ASP A 287 11.65 -12.85 2.55
CA ASP A 287 10.39 -13.38 2.06
C ASP A 287 9.45 -12.20 1.78
N ASP A 288 9.08 -12.02 0.53
CA ASP A 288 7.87 -11.30 0.18
C ASP A 288 6.69 -12.22 0.49
N TRP A 289 5.81 -11.80 1.36
CA TRP A 289 4.68 -12.61 1.80
C TRP A 289 3.72 -12.97 0.66
N THR A 290 3.80 -12.22 -0.43
CA THR A 290 2.98 -12.47 -1.62
C THR A 290 3.67 -13.39 -2.65
N GLU A 291 5.00 -13.44 -2.70
CA GLU A 291 5.72 -14.13 -3.79
C GLU A 291 6.87 -15.05 -3.34
N GLY A 292 7.19 -15.12 -2.04
CA GLY A 292 8.26 -16.01 -1.54
C GLY A 292 9.64 -15.71 -2.12
N TRP A 293 10.05 -14.45 -2.07
CA TRP A 293 11.33 -14.03 -2.63
C TRP A 293 12.49 -14.33 -1.68
N VAL A 294 13.54 -14.96 -2.21
CA VAL A 294 14.74 -15.29 -1.45
C VAL A 294 15.91 -14.41 -1.92
N TYR A 295 16.40 -13.57 -1.03
CA TYR A 295 17.61 -12.77 -1.27
C TYR A 295 18.82 -13.50 -0.73
N ARG A 296 19.83 -13.66 -1.57
CA ARG A 296 21.19 -14.07 -1.17
C ARG A 296 22.08 -12.84 -1.30
N GLY A 297 22.32 -12.16 -0.19
CA GLY A 297 23.28 -11.07 -0.13
C GLY A 297 24.69 -11.60 0.09
N GLU A 298 25.66 -11.11 -0.63
CA GLU A 298 27.06 -11.22 -0.26
C GLU A 298 27.44 -9.96 0.51
N ILE A 299 27.97 -10.11 1.71
CA ILE A 299 28.66 -9.03 2.40
C ILE A 299 30.06 -9.03 1.86
N LEU A 300 30.42 -7.98 1.13
CA LEU A 300 31.78 -7.81 0.65
C LEU A 300 32.72 -7.62 1.85
N ASN A 301 33.83 -8.34 1.83
CA ASN A 301 34.91 -8.14 2.81
C ASN A 301 35.46 -6.74 2.61
N PRO A 302 35.62 -5.92 3.67
CA PRO A 302 36.19 -4.58 3.55
C PRO A 302 37.66 -4.57 3.06
N GLU A 303 38.27 -5.74 2.84
CA GLU A 303 39.64 -5.86 2.29
C GLU A 303 39.66 -6.22 0.78
N ASP A 304 38.52 -6.42 0.15
CA ASP A 304 38.38 -6.55 -1.31
C ASP A 304 37.95 -5.18 -1.89
#